data_fb4041adcb0c8bbf023f740d61b9b4f3
#
_entry.id   fb4041adcb0c8bbf023f740d61b9b4f3
#
_cell.length_a   1.000
_cell.length_b   1.000
_cell.length_c   1.000
_cell.angle_alpha   90.00
_cell.angle_beta   90.00
_cell.angle_gamma   90.00
#
_symmetry.space_group_name_H-M   'P 1'
#
loop_
_entity.id
_entity.type
_entity.pdbx_description
1 polymer ?
#
loop_
_entity_poly.entity_id
_entity_poly.type
_entity_poly.pdbx_seq_one_letter_code
_entity_poly.pdbx_strand_id
1 'polypeptide(L)'
;LDSLNIESTVAFDVTGELPSNLNHLPFNLISTPDKDVYKTTYVFDCGSSSRLGKLESLVLNSEKIVVVDHHIDPTFGDLQIIDPKAASTTQVLYRILIEEGLSITQEIADCLMTGLITDTGRFQYSNTNSEVFSIAADLMSKGSNLSSISENIYGSIELDALKLQSKVIERIELDRELRFLHSVVYQEDYSEFKTTPAETDFLIDVVRLAKESDIALLLKEQTDGSFKGSLRSRTDFNVQQLASFFDGGGHKAASGFSSDLSIDEIILNIKNEIRKQI
;
A
#
# COMPACT_ATOMS: atom_id res chain seq x y z
N LEU A 1 -20.62 0.48 -11.91
CA LEU A 1 -21.33 -0.52 -12.73
C LEU A 1 -22.83 -0.51 -12.45
N ASP A 2 -23.26 -0.31 -11.22
CA ASP A 2 -24.69 -0.24 -10.84
C ASP A 2 -25.45 0.84 -11.62
N SER A 3 -24.85 2.03 -11.78
CA SER A 3 -25.45 3.10 -12.59
C SER A 3 -25.63 2.75 -14.07
N LEU A 4 -24.95 1.73 -14.56
CA LEU A 4 -25.06 1.18 -15.90
C LEU A 4 -25.93 -0.08 -15.96
N ASN A 5 -26.55 -0.49 -14.85
CA ASN A 5 -27.28 -1.75 -14.69
C ASN A 5 -26.43 -2.99 -15.05
N ILE A 6 -25.14 -2.97 -14.75
CA ILE A 6 -24.22 -4.09 -14.94
C ILE A 6 -24.08 -4.80 -13.60
N GLU A 7 -24.56 -6.06 -13.52
CA GLU A 7 -24.36 -6.92 -12.35
C GLU A 7 -22.87 -7.14 -12.11
N SER A 8 -22.41 -6.84 -10.91
CA SER A 8 -21.01 -6.96 -10.53
C SER A 8 -20.85 -7.48 -9.10
N THR A 9 -19.76 -8.20 -8.87
CA THR A 9 -19.33 -8.67 -7.56
C THR A 9 -18.01 -7.99 -7.22
N VAL A 10 -17.92 -7.35 -6.06
CA VAL A 10 -16.67 -6.78 -5.55
C VAL A 10 -16.07 -7.79 -4.58
N ALA A 11 -14.82 -8.20 -4.83
CA ALA A 11 -14.12 -9.14 -3.98
C ALA A 11 -12.74 -8.61 -3.58
N PHE A 12 -12.33 -8.95 -2.37
CA PHE A 12 -11.02 -8.66 -1.83
C PHE A 12 -10.58 -9.86 -0.96
N ASP A 13 -9.31 -10.28 -1.04
CA ASP A 13 -8.81 -11.33 -0.15
C ASP A 13 -8.57 -10.76 1.24
N VAL A 14 -9.60 -10.84 2.07
CA VAL A 14 -9.52 -10.43 3.46
C VAL A 14 -8.92 -11.57 4.27
N THR A 15 -7.61 -11.53 4.48
CA THR A 15 -6.92 -12.41 5.43
C THR A 15 -6.82 -11.71 6.78
N GLY A 16 -7.93 -11.57 7.49
CA GLY A 16 -8.01 -10.88 8.77
C GLY A 16 -9.08 -9.80 8.82
N GLU A 17 -9.01 -8.95 9.84
CA GLU A 17 -9.88 -7.78 9.96
C GLU A 17 -9.45 -6.68 8.99
N LEU A 18 -10.43 -5.98 8.42
CA LEU A 18 -10.17 -4.79 7.61
C LEU A 18 -9.57 -3.69 8.50
N PRO A 19 -8.63 -2.90 7.98
CA PRO A 19 -8.03 -1.81 8.74
C PRO A 19 -9.09 -0.82 9.23
N SER A 20 -9.15 -0.56 10.53
CA SER A 20 -10.17 0.30 11.15
C SER A 20 -10.13 1.75 10.62
N ASN A 21 -8.96 2.22 10.22
CA ASN A 21 -8.75 3.54 9.61
C ASN A 21 -9.36 3.70 8.21
N LEU A 22 -9.83 2.61 7.59
CA LEU A 22 -10.53 2.61 6.31
C LEU A 22 -12.04 2.39 6.43
N ASN A 23 -12.61 2.37 7.64
CA ASN A 23 -14.03 2.13 7.89
C ASN A 23 -14.99 3.14 7.23
N HIS A 24 -14.48 4.27 6.73
CA HIS A 24 -15.25 5.24 5.95
C HIS A 24 -15.50 4.78 4.50
N LEU A 25 -14.84 3.71 4.04
CA LEU A 25 -15.03 3.14 2.71
C LEU A 25 -16.21 2.15 2.71
N PRO A 26 -16.87 1.93 1.55
CA PRO A 26 -18.03 1.08 1.44
C PRO A 26 -17.70 -0.42 1.45
N PHE A 27 -17.06 -0.92 2.50
CA PHE A 27 -16.69 -2.33 2.65
C PHE A 27 -17.87 -3.30 2.65
N ASN A 28 -19.08 -2.81 2.93
CA ASN A 28 -20.31 -3.58 2.79
C ASN A 28 -20.60 -4.04 1.36
N LEU A 29 -19.94 -3.47 0.36
CA LEU A 29 -20.02 -3.91 -1.04
C LEU A 29 -19.12 -5.12 -1.33
N ILE A 30 -18.14 -5.42 -0.46
CA ILE A 30 -17.30 -6.60 -0.62
C ILE A 30 -18.11 -7.85 -0.31
N SER A 31 -18.08 -8.80 -1.21
CA SER A 31 -18.80 -10.07 -1.08
C SER A 31 -17.94 -11.25 -1.53
N THR A 32 -18.33 -12.44 -1.06
CA THR A 32 -17.69 -13.66 -1.57
C THR A 32 -18.17 -13.91 -2.99
N PRO A 33 -17.25 -14.16 -3.95
CA PRO A 33 -17.62 -14.55 -5.31
C PRO A 33 -18.53 -15.78 -5.30
N ASP A 34 -19.59 -15.74 -6.08
CA ASP A 34 -20.65 -16.76 -6.16
C ASP A 34 -20.59 -17.63 -7.43
N LYS A 35 -19.62 -17.35 -8.31
CA LYS A 35 -19.40 -18.05 -9.59
C LYS A 35 -17.99 -18.61 -9.65
N ASP A 36 -17.83 -19.77 -10.29
CA ASP A 36 -16.51 -20.36 -10.55
C ASP A 36 -15.77 -19.67 -11.70
N VAL A 37 -16.52 -19.03 -12.62
CA VAL A 37 -15.97 -18.30 -13.78
C VAL A 37 -16.77 -17.02 -14.00
N TYR A 38 -16.05 -15.93 -14.17
CA TYR A 38 -16.61 -14.63 -14.54
C TYR A 38 -16.30 -14.32 -16.01
N LYS A 39 -17.25 -13.67 -16.70
CA LYS A 39 -17.07 -13.24 -18.08
C LYS A 39 -15.99 -12.17 -18.21
N THR A 40 -15.93 -11.25 -17.26
CA THR A 40 -14.89 -10.21 -17.21
C THR A 40 -14.55 -9.94 -15.73
N THR A 41 -13.27 -9.98 -15.43
CA THR A 41 -12.75 -9.58 -14.12
C THR A 41 -11.87 -8.36 -14.28
N TYR A 42 -12.17 -7.33 -13.51
CA TYR A 42 -11.34 -6.14 -13.38
C TYR A 42 -10.46 -6.28 -12.14
N VAL A 43 -9.17 -6.10 -12.31
CA VAL A 43 -8.18 -6.13 -11.23
C VAL A 43 -7.58 -4.75 -11.11
N PHE A 44 -7.55 -4.22 -9.89
CA PHE A 44 -7.06 -2.88 -9.61
C PHE A 44 -5.84 -2.95 -8.69
N ASP A 45 -4.83 -2.13 -8.97
CA ASP A 45 -3.66 -1.92 -8.12
C ASP A 45 -2.87 -3.20 -7.78
N CYS A 46 -2.73 -4.07 -8.76
CA CYS A 46 -2.13 -5.39 -8.57
C CYS A 46 -1.21 -5.77 -9.74
N GLY A 47 0.09 -5.49 -9.60
CA GLY A 47 1.09 -5.77 -10.63
C GLY A 47 1.41 -7.26 -10.86
N SER A 48 0.98 -8.18 -9.98
CA SER A 48 1.22 -9.62 -10.08
C SER A 48 0.03 -10.43 -9.60
N SER A 49 -0.33 -11.49 -10.33
CA SER A 49 -1.45 -12.37 -9.95
C SER A 49 -1.27 -13.02 -8.57
N SER A 50 -0.05 -13.32 -8.16
CA SER A 50 0.26 -13.88 -6.84
C SER A 50 -0.17 -13.00 -5.66
N ARG A 51 -0.33 -11.68 -5.88
CA ARG A 51 -0.83 -10.74 -4.88
C ARG A 51 -2.34 -10.80 -4.67
N LEU A 52 -3.06 -11.53 -5.53
CA LEU A 52 -4.51 -11.75 -5.42
C LEU A 52 -4.88 -12.76 -4.31
N GLY A 53 -3.89 -13.43 -3.72
CA GLY A 53 -4.11 -14.38 -2.64
C GLY A 53 -5.08 -15.50 -3.04
N LYS A 54 -6.12 -15.72 -2.23
CA LYS A 54 -7.12 -16.78 -2.49
C LYS A 54 -7.96 -16.55 -3.74
N LEU A 55 -7.99 -15.33 -4.26
CA LEU A 55 -8.74 -14.98 -5.47
C LEU A 55 -7.97 -15.27 -6.77
N GLU A 56 -6.67 -15.59 -6.69
CA GLU A 56 -5.82 -15.78 -7.87
C GLU A 56 -6.41 -16.78 -8.86
N SER A 57 -6.76 -17.98 -8.40
CA SER A 57 -7.31 -19.03 -9.26
C SER A 57 -8.63 -18.61 -9.92
N LEU A 58 -9.49 -17.92 -9.18
CA LEU A 58 -10.77 -17.43 -9.70
C LEU A 58 -10.56 -16.36 -10.79
N VAL A 59 -9.65 -15.44 -10.55
CA VAL A 59 -9.34 -14.37 -11.52
C VAL A 59 -8.72 -14.97 -12.78
N LEU A 60 -7.74 -15.88 -12.64
CA LEU A 60 -7.07 -16.50 -13.79
C LEU A 60 -7.98 -17.42 -14.62
N ASN A 61 -9.08 -17.90 -14.05
CA ASN A 61 -10.09 -18.69 -14.77
C ASN A 61 -11.17 -17.84 -15.47
N SER A 62 -11.15 -16.51 -15.33
CA SER A 62 -12.10 -15.63 -16.00
C SER A 62 -11.89 -15.63 -17.53
N GLU A 63 -12.98 -15.43 -18.29
CA GLU A 63 -12.89 -15.38 -19.76
C GLU A 63 -12.08 -14.18 -20.25
N LYS A 64 -12.09 -13.07 -19.51
CA LYS A 64 -11.34 -11.86 -19.81
C LYS A 64 -10.88 -11.19 -18.51
N ILE A 65 -9.61 -10.83 -18.46
CA ILE A 65 -9.00 -10.12 -17.33
C ILE A 65 -8.56 -8.72 -17.80
N VAL A 66 -9.04 -7.70 -17.10
CA VAL A 66 -8.65 -6.30 -17.32
C VAL A 66 -7.90 -5.81 -16.09
N VAL A 67 -6.63 -5.42 -16.25
CA VAL A 67 -5.82 -4.86 -15.17
C VAL A 67 -5.75 -3.34 -15.31
N VAL A 68 -6.09 -2.62 -14.26
CA VAL A 68 -5.94 -1.16 -14.17
C VAL A 68 -4.96 -0.87 -13.05
N ASP A 69 -3.83 -0.26 -13.36
CA ASP A 69 -2.75 -0.09 -12.38
C ASP A 69 -1.87 1.13 -12.71
N HIS A 70 -1.05 1.53 -11.74
CA HIS A 70 0.02 2.51 -11.90
C HIS A 70 1.42 1.92 -11.61
N HIS A 71 1.52 0.65 -11.27
CA HIS A 71 2.81 -0.04 -11.11
C HIS A 71 3.47 -0.30 -12.46
N ILE A 72 4.81 -0.44 -12.45
CA ILE A 72 5.58 -0.76 -13.64
C ILE A 72 5.44 -2.26 -13.91
N ASP A 73 5.15 -2.60 -15.19
CA ASP A 73 5.18 -3.97 -15.72
C ASP A 73 4.29 -4.99 -15.01
N PRO A 74 2.95 -4.86 -15.07
CA PRO A 74 2.06 -5.93 -14.63
C PRO A 74 2.30 -7.19 -15.45
N THR A 75 2.29 -8.34 -14.79
CA THR A 75 2.71 -9.63 -15.38
C THR A 75 1.54 -10.45 -15.91
N PHE A 76 0.29 -9.97 -15.84
CA PHE A 76 -0.92 -10.70 -16.24
C PHE A 76 -2.02 -9.77 -16.75
N GLY A 77 -3.09 -10.35 -17.28
CA GLY A 77 -4.25 -9.64 -17.84
C GLY A 77 -4.27 -9.58 -19.36
N ASP A 78 -5.46 -9.79 -19.94
CA ASP A 78 -5.69 -9.74 -21.40
C ASP A 78 -5.71 -8.30 -21.93
N LEU A 79 -6.16 -7.38 -21.10
CA LEU A 79 -6.11 -5.94 -21.33
C LEU A 79 -5.50 -5.25 -20.12
N GLN A 80 -4.53 -4.39 -20.38
CA GLN A 80 -3.83 -3.64 -19.35
C GLN A 80 -4.00 -2.14 -19.60
N ILE A 81 -4.50 -1.41 -18.60
CA ILE A 81 -4.62 0.05 -18.58
C ILE A 81 -3.66 0.55 -17.51
N ILE A 82 -2.43 0.79 -17.91
CA ILE A 82 -1.32 1.07 -17.00
C ILE A 82 -0.74 2.45 -17.25
N ASP A 83 -0.64 3.25 -16.20
CA ASP A 83 0.08 4.54 -16.26
C ASP A 83 1.10 4.65 -15.12
N PRO A 84 2.36 4.28 -15.33
CA PRO A 84 3.42 4.38 -14.31
C PRO A 84 3.77 5.82 -13.89
N LYS A 85 3.22 6.83 -14.58
CA LYS A 85 3.38 8.24 -14.22
C LYS A 85 2.25 8.75 -13.34
N ALA A 86 1.15 8.01 -13.23
CA ALA A 86 0.07 8.33 -12.32
C ALA A 86 0.54 8.17 -10.86
N ALA A 87 0.10 9.05 -10.00
CA ALA A 87 0.45 9.01 -8.58
C ALA A 87 -0.23 7.85 -7.83
N SER A 88 -1.34 7.35 -8.38
CA SER A 88 -2.13 6.26 -7.82
C SER A 88 -2.97 5.58 -8.89
N THR A 89 -3.41 4.36 -8.66
CA THR A 89 -4.39 3.68 -9.51
C THR A 89 -5.74 4.45 -9.52
N THR A 90 -6.09 5.12 -8.43
CA THR A 90 -7.30 5.96 -8.36
C THR A 90 -7.21 7.20 -9.27
N GLN A 91 -6.02 7.74 -9.54
CA GLN A 91 -5.83 8.77 -10.57
C GLN A 91 -6.13 8.23 -11.98
N VAL A 92 -5.68 7.01 -12.29
CA VAL A 92 -5.99 6.34 -13.57
C VAL A 92 -7.49 6.14 -13.70
N LEU A 93 -8.14 5.63 -12.65
CA LEU A 93 -9.60 5.43 -12.62
C LEU A 93 -10.37 6.75 -12.77
N TYR A 94 -9.93 7.82 -12.11
CA TYR A 94 -10.56 9.13 -12.26
C TYR A 94 -10.57 9.59 -13.72
N ARG A 95 -9.44 9.46 -14.43
CA ARG A 95 -9.34 9.82 -15.86
C ARG A 95 -10.29 8.99 -16.70
N ILE A 96 -10.36 7.69 -16.49
CA ILE A 96 -11.29 6.79 -17.21
C ILE A 96 -12.74 7.24 -16.96
N LEU A 97 -13.13 7.50 -15.71
CA LEU A 97 -14.50 7.93 -15.40
C LEU A 97 -14.87 9.25 -16.08
N ILE A 98 -13.96 10.21 -16.11
CA ILE A 98 -14.17 11.51 -16.79
C ILE A 98 -14.24 11.33 -18.31
N GLU A 99 -13.34 10.55 -18.91
CA GLU A 99 -13.29 10.32 -20.37
C GLU A 99 -14.55 9.61 -20.87
N GLU A 100 -15.06 8.66 -20.11
CA GLU A 100 -16.28 7.92 -20.40
C GLU A 100 -17.57 8.70 -20.03
N GLY A 101 -17.44 9.91 -19.50
CA GLY A 101 -18.57 10.74 -19.10
C GLY A 101 -19.40 10.16 -17.95
N LEU A 102 -18.79 9.32 -17.11
CA LEU A 102 -19.45 8.69 -15.99
C LEU A 102 -19.57 9.63 -14.78
N SER A 103 -20.70 9.54 -14.10
CA SER A 103 -20.99 10.38 -12.94
C SER A 103 -20.15 9.95 -11.73
N ILE A 104 -19.43 10.87 -11.13
CA ILE A 104 -18.71 10.64 -9.88
C ILE A 104 -19.60 11.14 -8.74
N THR A 105 -20.19 10.20 -7.97
CA THR A 105 -20.93 10.49 -6.75
C THR A 105 -19.96 10.85 -5.62
N GLN A 106 -20.49 11.36 -4.49
CA GLN A 106 -19.67 11.62 -3.30
C GLN A 106 -18.95 10.36 -2.81
N GLU A 107 -19.62 9.22 -2.78
CA GLU A 107 -19.01 7.94 -2.36
C GLU A 107 -17.84 7.52 -3.26
N ILE A 108 -18.02 7.66 -4.58
CA ILE A 108 -16.92 7.41 -5.54
C ILE A 108 -15.79 8.41 -5.32
N ALA A 109 -16.12 9.69 -5.10
CA ALA A 109 -15.14 10.73 -4.84
C ALA A 109 -14.34 10.47 -3.56
N ASP A 110 -14.98 9.98 -2.49
CA ASP A 110 -14.31 9.61 -1.23
C ASP A 110 -13.36 8.41 -1.43
N CYS A 111 -13.77 7.39 -2.19
CA CYS A 111 -12.90 6.26 -2.53
C CYS A 111 -11.68 6.70 -3.35
N LEU A 112 -11.89 7.52 -4.40
CA LEU A 112 -10.81 8.03 -5.25
C LEU A 112 -9.85 8.94 -4.46
N MET A 113 -10.38 9.80 -3.60
CA MET A 113 -9.59 10.68 -2.74
C MET A 113 -8.76 9.86 -1.74
N THR A 114 -9.33 8.80 -1.18
CA THR A 114 -8.62 7.91 -0.25
C THR A 114 -7.38 7.30 -0.91
N GLY A 115 -7.50 6.70 -2.09
CA GLY A 115 -6.34 6.16 -2.80
C GLY A 115 -5.34 7.26 -3.22
N LEU A 116 -5.85 8.42 -3.64
CA LEU A 116 -4.98 9.53 -4.03
C LEU A 116 -4.13 10.04 -2.86
N ILE A 117 -4.72 10.21 -1.66
CA ILE A 117 -4.00 10.71 -0.47
C ILE A 117 -3.04 9.69 0.10
N THR A 118 -3.39 8.38 0.06
CA THR A 118 -2.52 7.33 0.57
C THR A 118 -1.27 7.15 -0.28
N ASP A 119 -1.40 7.07 -1.59
CA ASP A 119 -0.29 6.84 -2.51
C ASP A 119 0.61 8.06 -2.69
N THR A 120 0.10 9.27 -2.42
CA THR A 120 0.89 10.49 -2.42
C THR A 120 1.49 10.85 -1.05
N GLY A 121 1.28 9.99 -0.06
CA GLY A 121 1.71 10.24 1.31
C GLY A 121 1.22 11.58 1.84
N ARG A 122 -0.09 11.83 1.79
CA ARG A 122 -0.69 13.10 2.18
C ARG A 122 -0.23 14.26 1.30
N PHE A 123 -0.06 14.03 -0.01
CA PHE A 123 0.45 15.01 -0.99
C PHE A 123 1.90 15.46 -0.72
N GLN A 124 2.70 14.66 0.00
CA GLN A 124 4.08 15.00 0.38
C GLN A 124 5.14 14.28 -0.46
N TYR A 125 4.77 13.22 -1.19
CA TYR A 125 5.73 12.46 -1.99
C TYR A 125 5.98 13.11 -3.34
N SER A 126 7.10 12.75 -3.96
CA SER A 126 7.56 13.29 -5.25
C SER A 126 6.64 12.99 -6.45
N ASN A 127 5.75 12.01 -6.33
CA ASN A 127 4.72 11.71 -7.31
C ASN A 127 3.54 12.71 -7.28
N THR A 128 3.46 13.58 -6.28
CA THR A 128 2.46 14.65 -6.20
C THR A 128 2.80 15.76 -7.19
N ASN A 129 1.88 16.05 -8.10
CA ASN A 129 2.02 17.09 -9.12
C ASN A 129 0.75 17.95 -9.22
N SER A 130 0.74 18.91 -10.14
CA SER A 130 -0.41 19.83 -10.33
C SER A 130 -1.70 19.11 -10.71
N GLU A 131 -1.62 18.02 -11.46
CA GLU A 131 -2.79 17.23 -11.83
C GLU A 131 -3.42 16.54 -10.62
N VAL A 132 -2.60 15.98 -9.72
CA VAL A 132 -3.06 15.40 -8.43
C VAL A 132 -3.89 16.41 -7.66
N PHE A 133 -3.41 17.66 -7.53
CA PHE A 133 -4.17 18.73 -6.86
C PHE A 133 -5.44 19.13 -7.63
N SER A 134 -5.39 19.12 -8.94
CA SER A 134 -6.59 19.42 -9.76
C SER A 134 -7.66 18.35 -9.57
N ILE A 135 -7.28 17.09 -9.56
CA ILE A 135 -8.18 15.97 -9.29
C ILE A 135 -8.74 16.05 -7.87
N ALA A 136 -7.88 16.30 -6.86
CA ALA A 136 -8.33 16.47 -5.49
C ALA A 136 -9.35 17.61 -5.33
N ALA A 137 -9.12 18.76 -6.00
CA ALA A 137 -10.05 19.87 -5.99
C ALA A 137 -11.40 19.51 -6.66
N ASP A 138 -11.39 18.77 -7.76
CA ASP A 138 -12.61 18.31 -8.42
C ASP A 138 -13.37 17.31 -7.55
N LEU A 139 -12.69 16.34 -6.94
CA LEU A 139 -13.30 15.38 -6.01
C LEU A 139 -13.94 16.08 -4.81
N MET A 140 -13.28 17.11 -4.25
CA MET A 140 -13.88 17.95 -3.20
C MET A 140 -15.12 18.70 -3.69
N SER A 141 -15.14 19.19 -4.93
CA SER A 141 -16.32 19.83 -5.51
C SER A 141 -17.52 18.88 -5.68
N LYS A 142 -17.25 17.57 -5.76
CA LYS A 142 -18.24 16.50 -5.83
C LYS A 142 -18.66 15.99 -4.43
N GLY A 143 -18.20 16.65 -3.37
CA GLY A 143 -18.60 16.40 -1.98
C GLY A 143 -17.63 15.56 -1.16
N SER A 144 -16.49 15.15 -1.72
CA SER A 144 -15.48 14.44 -0.93
C SER A 144 -14.94 15.30 0.21
N ASN A 145 -14.87 14.72 1.40
CA ASN A 145 -14.41 15.40 2.61
C ASN A 145 -12.97 14.99 2.97
N LEU A 146 -12.00 15.69 2.38
CA LEU A 146 -10.58 15.44 2.61
C LEU A 146 -10.19 15.48 4.09
N SER A 147 -10.78 16.39 4.88
CA SER A 147 -10.48 16.49 6.31
C SER A 147 -10.92 15.24 7.06
N SER A 148 -12.14 14.76 6.80
CA SER A 148 -12.66 13.53 7.42
C SER A 148 -11.87 12.29 6.98
N ILE A 149 -11.53 12.19 5.70
CA ILE A 149 -10.69 11.09 5.17
C ILE A 149 -9.32 11.09 5.84
N SER A 150 -8.67 12.26 5.92
CA SER A 150 -7.36 12.41 6.56
C SER A 150 -7.41 12.06 8.04
N GLU A 151 -8.45 12.47 8.76
CA GLU A 151 -8.65 12.13 10.17
C GLU A 151 -8.82 10.61 10.35
N ASN A 152 -9.64 9.95 9.53
CA ASN A 152 -9.83 8.51 9.61
C ASN A 152 -8.54 7.74 9.34
N ILE A 153 -7.75 8.15 8.35
CA ILE A 153 -6.56 7.37 7.95
C ILE A 153 -5.36 7.68 8.85
N TYR A 154 -5.21 8.94 9.28
CA TYR A 154 -3.97 9.42 9.89
C TYR A 154 -4.16 10.17 11.21
N GLY A 155 -5.39 10.61 11.51
CA GLY A 155 -5.65 11.51 12.64
C GLY A 155 -5.83 10.78 13.96
N SER A 156 -6.07 9.49 13.96
CA SER A 156 -6.24 8.69 15.16
C SER A 156 -5.37 7.44 15.14
N ILE A 157 -4.63 7.25 16.19
CA ILE A 157 -3.81 6.06 16.44
C ILE A 157 -4.20 5.55 17.84
N GLU A 158 -4.43 4.27 17.97
CA GLU A 158 -4.73 3.66 19.27
C GLU A 158 -3.62 3.94 20.29
N LEU A 159 -4.00 4.26 21.53
CA LEU A 159 -3.04 4.62 22.57
C LEU A 159 -1.97 3.55 22.78
N ASP A 160 -2.35 2.29 22.67
CA ASP A 160 -1.43 1.17 22.85
C ASP A 160 -0.46 1.05 21.67
N ALA A 161 -0.86 1.35 20.44
CA ALA A 161 0.03 1.48 19.29
C ALA A 161 0.99 2.67 19.42
N LEU A 162 0.55 3.80 20.01
CA LEU A 162 1.44 4.93 20.35
C LEU A 162 2.47 4.56 21.41
N LYS A 163 2.11 3.71 22.40
CA LYS A 163 3.09 3.21 23.38
C LYS A 163 4.11 2.28 22.72
N LEU A 164 3.66 1.40 21.82
CA LEU A 164 4.57 0.55 21.05
C LEU A 164 5.53 1.37 20.19
N GLN A 165 5.07 2.50 19.62
CA GLN A 165 5.94 3.42 18.89
C GLN A 165 7.17 3.84 19.70
N SER A 166 7.02 4.10 21.01
CA SER A 166 8.17 4.49 21.85
C SER A 166 9.23 3.38 21.90
N LYS A 167 8.80 2.13 22.02
CA LYS A 167 9.69 0.97 22.05
C LYS A 167 10.41 0.75 20.72
N VAL A 168 9.70 0.97 19.61
CA VAL A 168 10.29 0.94 18.26
C VAL A 168 11.34 2.02 18.07
N ILE A 169 11.08 3.23 18.59
CA ILE A 169 12.04 4.35 18.56
C ILE A 169 13.30 4.03 19.40
N GLU A 170 13.14 3.44 20.58
CA GLU A 170 14.27 3.04 21.43
C GLU A 170 15.19 2.00 20.77
N ARG A 171 14.63 1.14 19.91
CA ARG A 171 15.37 0.09 19.17
C ARG A 171 15.97 0.58 17.85
N ILE A 172 15.83 1.86 17.54
CA ILE A 172 16.41 2.38 16.29
C ILE A 172 17.93 2.25 16.31
N GLU A 173 18.45 1.58 15.29
CA GLU A 173 19.87 1.51 15.00
C GLU A 173 20.19 2.25 13.71
N LEU A 174 21.25 3.07 13.73
CA LEU A 174 21.68 3.88 12.59
C LEU A 174 23.09 3.48 12.15
N ASP A 175 23.19 2.98 10.92
CA ASP A 175 24.44 2.90 10.20
C ASP A 175 24.74 4.27 9.54
N ARG A 176 25.66 5.04 10.13
CA ARG A 176 25.96 6.40 9.69
C ARG A 176 26.70 6.44 8.35
N GLU A 177 27.48 5.42 8.04
CA GLU A 177 28.23 5.33 6.79
C GLU A 177 27.28 5.11 5.61
N LEU A 178 26.34 4.18 5.75
CA LEU A 178 25.35 3.85 4.73
C LEU A 178 24.10 4.74 4.80
N ARG A 179 24.01 5.63 5.80
CA ARG A 179 22.80 6.43 6.09
C ARG A 179 21.54 5.55 6.13
N PHE A 180 21.70 4.34 6.67
CA PHE A 180 20.69 3.32 6.79
C PHE A 180 20.25 3.16 8.25
N LEU A 181 18.95 3.21 8.46
CA LEU A 181 18.33 3.13 9.77
C LEU A 181 17.34 1.97 9.79
N HIS A 182 17.34 1.20 10.88
CA HIS A 182 16.38 0.10 11.06
C HIS A 182 15.87 0.01 12.48
N SER A 183 14.71 -0.64 12.62
CA SER A 183 14.12 -1.03 13.88
C SER A 183 13.29 -2.31 13.69
N VAL A 184 12.79 -2.87 14.79
CA VAL A 184 12.06 -4.13 14.82
C VAL A 184 10.86 -4.06 15.77
N VAL A 185 9.77 -4.73 15.38
CA VAL A 185 8.62 -5.08 16.21
C VAL A 185 8.62 -6.60 16.36
N TYR A 186 8.67 -7.10 17.59
CA TYR A 186 8.60 -8.52 17.91
C TYR A 186 7.17 -8.97 18.19
N GLN A 187 6.91 -10.27 18.10
CA GLN A 187 5.59 -10.84 18.43
C GLN A 187 5.18 -10.56 19.88
N GLU A 188 6.14 -10.55 20.80
CA GLU A 188 5.89 -10.21 22.21
C GLU A 188 5.38 -8.79 22.40
N ASP A 189 5.81 -7.84 21.55
CA ASP A 189 5.36 -6.44 21.63
C ASP A 189 3.87 -6.31 21.35
N TYR A 190 3.35 -7.05 20.35
CA TYR A 190 1.92 -7.05 20.07
C TYR A 190 1.11 -7.53 21.27
N SER A 191 1.60 -8.55 21.96
CA SER A 191 0.95 -9.07 23.17
C SER A 191 1.07 -8.09 24.36
N GLU A 192 2.23 -7.47 24.55
CA GLU A 192 2.49 -6.50 25.63
C GLU A 192 1.63 -5.25 25.49
N PHE A 193 1.53 -4.70 24.28
CA PHE A 193 0.82 -3.46 23.99
C PHE A 193 -0.61 -3.69 23.49
N LYS A 194 -1.09 -4.94 23.42
CA LYS A 194 -2.44 -5.30 22.95
C LYS A 194 -2.78 -4.70 21.59
N THR A 195 -1.81 -4.71 20.68
CA THR A 195 -1.94 -4.21 19.31
C THR A 195 -1.88 -5.34 18.30
N THR A 196 -2.21 -5.02 17.06
CA THR A 196 -2.13 -5.95 15.92
C THR A 196 -1.13 -5.45 14.88
N PRO A 197 -0.61 -6.32 14.00
CA PRO A 197 0.26 -5.88 12.90
C PRO A 197 -0.35 -4.79 12.02
N ALA A 198 -1.66 -4.82 11.77
CA ALA A 198 -2.37 -3.84 10.96
C ALA A 198 -2.38 -2.44 11.60
N GLU A 199 -2.54 -2.35 12.93
CA GLU A 199 -2.53 -1.09 13.68
C GLU A 199 -1.14 -0.45 13.75
N THR A 200 -0.10 -1.14 13.34
CA THR A 200 1.30 -0.72 13.42
C THR A 200 1.94 -0.37 12.07
N ASP A 201 1.16 -0.29 10.99
CA ASP A 201 1.70 -0.02 9.65
C ASP A 201 2.29 1.40 9.51
N PHE A 202 1.83 2.35 10.32
CA PHE A 202 2.37 3.71 10.37
C PHE A 202 3.79 3.80 10.95
N LEU A 203 4.27 2.79 11.69
CA LEU A 203 5.55 2.86 12.41
C LEU A 203 6.75 3.02 11.48
N ILE A 204 6.71 2.52 10.26
CA ILE A 204 7.78 2.76 9.27
C ILE A 204 7.90 4.26 8.93
N ASP A 205 6.79 4.98 8.92
CA ASP A 205 6.80 6.42 8.65
C ASP A 205 7.38 7.22 9.82
N VAL A 206 7.30 6.70 11.05
CA VAL A 206 8.00 7.26 12.21
C VAL A 206 9.50 6.99 12.11
N VAL A 207 9.88 5.73 11.82
CA VAL A 207 11.29 5.32 11.72
C VAL A 207 12.03 6.15 10.67
N ARG A 208 11.42 6.42 9.50
CA ARG A 208 12.06 7.20 8.43
C ARG A 208 12.20 8.69 8.68
N LEU A 209 11.65 9.25 9.78
CA LEU A 209 11.71 10.69 10.05
C LEU A 209 13.11 11.20 10.41
N ALA A 210 14.02 10.32 10.82
CA ALA A 210 15.37 10.71 11.19
C ALA A 210 16.13 11.28 9.97
N LYS A 211 16.56 12.55 10.07
CA LYS A 211 17.27 13.25 8.97
C LYS A 211 18.66 12.66 8.67
N GLU A 212 19.18 11.88 9.58
CA GLU A 212 20.47 11.21 9.50
C GLU A 212 20.46 10.00 8.54
N SER A 213 19.26 9.52 8.15
CA SER A 213 19.09 8.37 7.27
C SER A 213 18.47 8.75 5.94
N ASP A 214 18.90 8.08 4.88
CA ASP A 214 18.30 8.12 3.55
C ASP A 214 17.41 6.90 3.31
N ILE A 215 17.69 5.79 3.99
CA ILE A 215 16.98 4.51 3.89
C ILE A 215 16.54 4.08 5.28
N ALA A 216 15.27 3.72 5.41
CA ALA A 216 14.69 3.17 6.63
C ALA A 216 14.09 1.78 6.39
N LEU A 217 14.32 0.87 7.35
CA LEU A 217 13.74 -0.46 7.39
C LEU A 217 13.02 -0.65 8.73
N LEU A 218 11.79 -1.13 8.67
CA LEU A 218 11.09 -1.69 9.82
C LEU A 218 10.83 -3.16 9.58
N LEU A 219 11.33 -4.01 10.46
CA LEU A 219 11.04 -5.44 10.49
C LEU A 219 9.89 -5.71 11.46
N LYS A 220 8.93 -6.53 11.05
CA LYS A 220 7.82 -7.01 11.88
C LYS A 220 7.86 -8.52 11.91
N GLU A 221 8.10 -9.08 13.09
CA GLU A 221 8.07 -10.53 13.29
C GLU A 221 6.66 -11.06 13.09
N GLN A 222 6.53 -12.17 12.38
CA GLN A 222 5.27 -12.85 12.12
C GLN A 222 5.09 -14.03 13.10
N THR A 223 3.87 -14.56 13.18
CA THR A 223 3.52 -15.68 14.07
C THR A 223 4.25 -16.98 13.75
N ASP A 224 4.73 -17.13 12.53
CA ASP A 224 5.55 -18.28 12.08
C ASP A 224 7.05 -18.09 12.28
N GLY A 225 7.47 -16.95 12.85
CA GLY A 225 8.86 -16.59 13.08
C GLY A 225 9.55 -15.93 11.88
N SER A 226 8.86 -15.77 10.75
CA SER A 226 9.36 -14.99 9.61
C SER A 226 9.29 -13.48 9.91
N PHE A 227 9.90 -12.65 9.06
CA PHE A 227 9.86 -11.20 9.15
C PHE A 227 9.24 -10.58 7.91
N LYS A 228 8.30 -9.65 8.13
CA LYS A 228 7.83 -8.73 7.08
C LYS A 228 8.63 -7.44 7.18
N GLY A 229 9.38 -7.10 6.12
CA GLY A 229 10.18 -5.90 6.03
C GLY A 229 9.47 -4.79 5.26
N SER A 230 9.45 -3.59 5.83
CA SER A 230 8.98 -2.36 5.16
C SER A 230 10.15 -1.42 4.94
N LEU A 231 10.40 -1.05 3.69
CA LEU A 231 11.48 -0.17 3.27
C LEU A 231 10.95 1.18 2.80
N ARG A 232 11.65 2.25 3.17
CA ARG A 232 11.37 3.61 2.69
C ARG A 232 12.66 4.31 2.29
N SER A 233 12.61 5.09 1.21
CA SER A 233 13.68 6.01 0.81
C SER A 233 13.23 7.46 0.97
N ARG A 234 14.14 8.31 1.43
CA ARG A 234 13.94 9.78 1.51
C ARG A 234 14.64 10.51 0.37
N THR A 235 15.42 9.80 -0.43
CA THR A 235 16.22 10.30 -1.54
C THR A 235 15.85 9.57 -2.82
N ASP A 236 16.67 9.71 -3.84
CA ASP A 236 16.54 8.97 -5.09
C ASP A 236 17.00 7.51 -5.01
N PHE A 237 17.36 7.01 -3.83
CA PHE A 237 17.77 5.63 -3.64
C PHE A 237 16.61 4.65 -3.95
N ASN A 238 16.90 3.57 -4.66
CA ASN A 238 15.89 2.61 -5.08
C ASN A 238 15.74 1.46 -4.07
N VAL A 239 14.77 1.58 -3.14
CA VAL A 239 14.50 0.52 -2.17
C VAL A 239 13.75 -0.68 -2.76
N GLN A 240 13.16 -0.56 -3.96
CA GLN A 240 12.57 -1.70 -4.66
C GLN A 240 13.63 -2.77 -4.99
N GLN A 241 14.83 -2.35 -5.38
CA GLN A 241 15.93 -3.28 -5.64
C GLN A 241 16.35 -4.04 -4.37
N LEU A 242 16.31 -3.38 -3.20
CA LEU A 242 16.56 -4.06 -1.92
C LEU A 242 15.48 -5.12 -1.63
N ALA A 243 14.21 -4.76 -1.82
CA ALA A 243 13.11 -5.68 -1.62
C ALA A 243 13.16 -6.88 -2.59
N SER A 244 13.52 -6.65 -3.84
CA SER A 244 13.61 -7.71 -4.87
C SER A 244 14.67 -8.77 -4.54
N PHE A 245 15.69 -8.44 -3.73
CA PHE A 245 16.64 -9.44 -3.23
C PHE A 245 15.96 -10.53 -2.36
N PHE A 246 14.82 -10.19 -1.75
CA PHE A 246 14.01 -11.08 -0.93
C PHE A 246 12.70 -11.48 -1.65
N ASP A 247 12.65 -11.48 -2.98
CA ASP A 247 11.46 -11.72 -3.79
C ASP A 247 10.28 -10.78 -3.47
N GLY A 248 10.60 -9.62 -2.88
CA GLY A 248 9.66 -8.57 -2.58
C GLY A 248 9.48 -7.58 -3.72
N GLY A 249 8.73 -6.49 -3.46
CA GLY A 249 8.43 -5.50 -4.49
C GLY A 249 7.86 -4.21 -3.93
N GLY A 250 7.44 -3.33 -4.83
CA GLY A 250 6.86 -2.02 -4.53
C GLY A 250 7.40 -0.93 -5.44
N HIS A 251 7.46 0.29 -4.92
CA HIS A 251 7.96 1.45 -5.64
C HIS A 251 9.40 1.80 -5.25
N LYS A 252 10.06 2.63 -6.07
CA LYS A 252 11.41 3.14 -5.82
C LYS A 252 11.59 3.71 -4.40
N ALA A 253 10.58 4.43 -3.88
CA ALA A 253 10.64 5.09 -2.58
C ALA A 253 10.02 4.28 -1.43
N ALA A 254 9.22 3.24 -1.72
CA ALA A 254 8.49 2.45 -0.73
C ALA A 254 8.28 1.02 -1.22
N SER A 255 8.87 0.05 -0.54
CA SER A 255 8.82 -1.36 -0.91
C SER A 255 8.69 -2.24 0.32
N GLY A 256 8.31 -3.48 0.09
CA GLY A 256 8.19 -4.48 1.15
C GLY A 256 8.63 -5.86 0.71
N PHE A 257 8.98 -6.70 1.67
CA PHE A 257 9.38 -8.09 1.46
C PHE A 257 8.99 -8.96 2.65
N SER A 258 9.07 -10.28 2.48
CA SER A 258 9.00 -11.25 3.56
C SER A 258 10.27 -12.11 3.54
N SER A 259 10.73 -12.57 4.71
CA SER A 259 11.95 -13.37 4.81
C SER A 259 11.94 -14.29 6.04
N ASP A 260 12.42 -15.51 5.87
CA ASP A 260 12.64 -16.48 6.96
C ASP A 260 14.04 -16.36 7.57
N LEU A 261 14.87 -15.44 7.09
CA LEU A 261 16.21 -15.20 7.61
C LEU A 261 16.14 -14.50 8.96
N SER A 262 17.21 -14.65 9.77
CA SER A 262 17.37 -13.90 11.02
C SER A 262 17.51 -12.40 10.76
N ILE A 263 17.21 -11.56 11.76
CA ILE A 263 17.35 -10.10 11.68
C ILE A 263 18.76 -9.69 11.23
N ASP A 264 19.79 -10.31 11.81
CA ASP A 264 21.19 -10.01 11.49
C ASP A 264 21.52 -10.32 10.02
N GLU A 265 21.02 -11.45 9.50
CA GLU A 265 21.19 -11.82 8.09
C GLU A 265 20.44 -10.87 7.15
N ILE A 266 19.20 -10.50 7.50
CA ILE A 266 18.43 -9.50 6.73
C ILE A 266 19.18 -8.18 6.68
N ILE A 267 19.61 -7.66 7.82
CA ILE A 267 20.35 -6.39 7.92
C ILE A 267 21.65 -6.45 7.14
N LEU A 268 22.41 -7.56 7.26
CA LEU A 268 23.66 -7.75 6.53
C LEU A 268 23.44 -7.74 5.02
N ASN A 269 22.43 -8.45 4.53
CA ASN A 269 22.08 -8.49 3.11
C ASN A 269 21.65 -7.11 2.60
N ILE A 270 20.79 -6.41 3.34
CA ILE A 270 20.39 -5.03 3.00
C ILE A 270 21.59 -4.10 2.91
N LYS A 271 22.50 -4.13 3.90
CA LYS A 271 23.73 -3.32 3.88
C LYS A 271 24.61 -3.64 2.67
N ASN A 272 24.73 -4.91 2.29
CA ASN A 272 25.49 -5.32 1.12
C ASN A 272 24.85 -4.84 -0.18
N GLU A 273 23.53 -4.90 -0.30
CA GLU A 273 22.80 -4.39 -1.46
C GLU A 273 22.86 -2.86 -1.55
N ILE A 274 22.83 -2.14 -0.42
CA ILE A 274 23.05 -0.69 -0.39
C ILE A 274 24.43 -0.35 -0.95
N ARG A 275 25.51 -1.05 -0.50
CA ARG A 275 26.88 -0.82 -1.00
C ARG A 275 27.07 -1.04 -2.49
N LYS A 276 26.21 -1.86 -3.12
CA LYS A 276 26.26 -2.07 -4.58
C LYS A 276 25.65 -0.91 -5.37
N GLN A 277 24.82 -0.09 -4.73
CA GLN A 277 24.10 1.01 -5.39
C GLN A 277 24.80 2.36 -5.21
N ILE A 278 25.72 2.47 -4.24
CA ILE A 278 26.57 3.65 -4.00
C ILE A 278 27.99 3.43 -4.50
#